data_c2068c7fa98cdebee7dd602547a1d5c9
#
_entry.id   c2068c7fa98cdebee7dd602547a1d5c9
#
_cell.length_a   1.000
_cell.length_b   1.000
_cell.length_c   1.000
_cell.angle_alpha   90.00
_cell.angle_beta   90.00
_cell.angle_gamma   90.00
#
_symmetry.space_group_name_H-M   'P 1'
#
loop_
_entity.id
_entity.type
_entity.pdbx_description
1 polymer ?
#
loop_
_entity_poly.entity_id
_entity_poly.type
_entity_poly.pdbx_seq_one_letter_code
_entity_poly.pdbx_strand_id
1 'polypeptide(L)'
;MIIGIFLSLVLSLTPNLDQYSCTDFDSNSLIRNEIMLQIILKNYGYYESKIDGDFGPASKKALEEFQNSNDLISDGILGNNTCNALINKQSIVRKTSNKNSISNSQSTVIFNAQKKLTELGLYSGNIDGINGTQTKNAVKNFQNKAGLTPDGVIGPLTLSALEKGEQSYITVENSNQNTNNIGTVEISSALDLRNYDPSKKCIDGYVDLKGIWVTDPCFYPVFVYRFGNTAQVNSQNELDAYLGDRWSLEKDKTYITIGRVETQNYIDGVNSPVNGMVMPPNANNKIVIGIKNDNNVRARPQSGPQDADAVFEVLVEGGMTRFINIFYESDTTYHGPIRSARPTDPTVLRPLDGVLVASGATGGLIPEILDIGVPVITDRRPEFFRIDSRRAPHNLYADTVKLKNYAISNGYKKTNNPQPLFPWGSPNYNYWSDANSITLKFSSQTSIKWTWTGNEYIRTYYDAYQGTSSNNNHNWVDINGSLDQIKTDTVIALLCEPYMHPLQLPSVKTIGEGRAIVLHNGKLLNATWKRGSNLDPFHIVDLNGNTLFIPPGKPWISLVPNTYTPTFDN
;
A
#
# COMPACT_ATOMS: atom_id res chain seq x y z
N MET A 1 -19.97 25.80 -11.23
CA MET A 1 -19.54 25.16 -12.48
C MET A 1 -18.20 24.48 -12.28
N ILE A 2 -18.08 23.57 -11.26
CA ILE A 2 -16.88 22.78 -10.93
C ILE A 2 -17.29 21.34 -10.48
N ILE A 3 -18.51 20.92 -10.76
CA ILE A 3 -19.02 19.58 -10.36
C ILE A 3 -18.97 18.57 -11.54
N GLY A 4 -18.61 19.01 -12.75
CA GLY A 4 -18.68 18.18 -13.95
C GLY A 4 -17.42 17.39 -14.32
N ILE A 5 -16.26 17.58 -13.65
CA ILE A 5 -14.98 17.00 -14.08
C ILE A 5 -14.59 15.76 -13.25
N PHE A 6 -15.21 15.55 -12.09
CA PHE A 6 -14.91 14.37 -11.25
C PHE A 6 -15.61 13.07 -11.67
N LEU A 7 -16.59 13.14 -12.60
CA LEU A 7 -17.37 11.96 -13.00
C LEU A 7 -16.78 11.20 -14.19
N SER A 8 -15.84 11.77 -14.94
CA SER A 8 -15.24 11.12 -16.11
C SER A 8 -13.98 10.31 -15.81
N LEU A 9 -13.36 10.50 -14.65
CA LEU A 9 -12.12 9.79 -14.27
C LEU A 9 -12.36 8.44 -13.56
N VAL A 10 -13.56 8.18 -13.07
CA VAL A 10 -13.92 6.91 -12.41
C VAL A 10 -14.33 5.82 -13.42
N LEU A 11 -14.56 6.17 -14.67
CA LEU A 11 -15.06 5.28 -15.72
C LEU A 11 -13.96 4.49 -16.47
N SER A 12 -12.68 4.70 -16.19
CA SER A 12 -11.57 4.00 -16.87
C SER A 12 -10.85 2.94 -16.02
N LEU A 13 -11.28 2.71 -14.80
CA LEU A 13 -10.76 1.64 -13.92
C LEU A 13 -11.72 0.45 -13.90
N THR A 14 -11.96 -0.18 -15.06
CA THR A 14 -12.48 -1.55 -15.07
C THR A 14 -11.30 -2.49 -14.82
N PRO A 15 -11.19 -3.12 -13.64
CA PRO A 15 -10.20 -4.17 -13.46
C PRO A 15 -10.49 -5.28 -14.47
N ASN A 16 -9.45 -5.82 -15.08
CA ASN A 16 -9.60 -7.00 -15.94
C ASN A 16 -10.01 -8.18 -15.05
N LEU A 17 -11.30 -8.49 -15.03
CA LEU A 17 -11.88 -9.55 -14.20
C LEU A 17 -11.53 -10.96 -14.72
N ASP A 18 -10.98 -11.09 -15.93
CA ASP A 18 -10.65 -12.39 -16.55
C ASP A 18 -9.53 -13.16 -15.82
N GLN A 19 -8.80 -12.50 -14.92
CA GLN A 19 -7.73 -13.12 -14.11
C GLN A 19 -8.19 -13.52 -12.69
N TYR A 20 -9.46 -13.35 -12.34
CA TYR A 20 -10.00 -13.65 -11.03
C TYR A 20 -10.91 -14.88 -11.08
N SER A 21 -10.67 -15.83 -10.18
CA SER A 21 -11.49 -17.03 -10.00
C SER A 21 -12.35 -16.89 -8.76
N CYS A 22 -13.62 -17.28 -8.87
CA CYS A 22 -14.52 -17.38 -7.71
C CYS A 22 -14.42 -18.74 -7.00
N THR A 23 -13.64 -19.67 -7.50
CA THR A 23 -13.42 -20.98 -6.86
C THR A 23 -12.55 -20.87 -5.61
N ASP A 24 -11.69 -19.86 -5.55
CA ASP A 24 -10.90 -19.53 -4.37
C ASP A 24 -11.62 -18.44 -3.56
N PHE A 25 -12.84 -18.77 -3.12
CA PHE A 25 -13.66 -17.87 -2.29
C PHE A 25 -13.05 -17.64 -0.90
N ASP A 26 -11.85 -18.15 -0.67
CA ASP A 26 -10.96 -17.75 0.40
C ASP A 26 -10.27 -16.42 0.04
N SER A 27 -10.74 -15.39 0.71
CA SER A 27 -10.03 -14.20 1.16
C SER A 27 -9.33 -13.28 0.14
N ASN A 28 -9.15 -13.60 -1.13
CA ASN A 28 -8.32 -12.82 -2.05
C ASN A 28 -9.03 -12.24 -3.29
N SER A 29 -10.35 -12.43 -3.47
CA SER A 29 -10.99 -11.85 -4.63
C SER A 29 -11.27 -10.35 -4.39
N LEU A 30 -10.79 -9.50 -5.31
CA LEU A 30 -11.11 -8.07 -5.40
C LEU A 30 -12.62 -7.78 -5.36
N ILE A 31 -13.46 -8.76 -5.66
CA ILE A 31 -14.91 -8.68 -5.68
C ILE A 31 -15.51 -8.58 -4.27
N ARG A 32 -14.81 -9.04 -3.23
CA ARG A 32 -15.22 -8.85 -1.83
C ARG A 32 -14.87 -7.47 -1.26
N ASN A 33 -14.10 -6.69 -1.97
CA ASN A 33 -13.91 -5.29 -1.63
C ASN A 33 -15.20 -4.54 -1.98
N GLU A 34 -15.85 -3.97 -0.99
CA GLU A 34 -17.13 -3.26 -1.13
C GLU A 34 -17.06 -2.15 -2.18
N ILE A 35 -15.94 -1.43 -2.25
CA ILE A 35 -15.70 -0.42 -3.29
C ILE A 35 -15.72 -1.06 -4.69
N MET A 36 -15.02 -2.19 -4.85
CA MET A 36 -14.93 -2.86 -6.15
C MET A 36 -16.27 -3.43 -6.57
N LEU A 37 -17.02 -4.03 -5.64
CA LEU A 37 -18.36 -4.51 -5.91
C LEU A 37 -19.31 -3.36 -6.32
N GLN A 38 -19.24 -2.22 -5.64
CA GLN A 38 -20.00 -1.02 -6.01
C GLN A 38 -19.62 -0.52 -7.41
N ILE A 39 -18.32 -0.51 -7.76
CA ILE A 39 -17.84 -0.15 -9.10
C ILE A 39 -18.38 -1.12 -10.16
N ILE A 40 -18.30 -2.43 -9.92
CA ILE A 40 -18.80 -3.45 -10.84
C ILE A 40 -20.31 -3.31 -11.05
N LEU A 41 -21.07 -3.23 -9.95
CA LEU A 41 -22.53 -3.05 -10.01
C LEU A 41 -22.93 -1.75 -10.69
N LYS A 42 -22.16 -0.68 -10.50
CA LYS A 42 -22.37 0.60 -11.18
C LYS A 42 -22.08 0.50 -12.67
N ASN A 43 -21.00 -0.16 -13.06
CA ASN A 43 -20.66 -0.40 -14.46
C ASN A 43 -21.71 -1.27 -15.19
N TYR A 44 -22.38 -2.14 -14.44
CA TYR A 44 -23.49 -2.95 -14.99
C TYR A 44 -24.86 -2.26 -14.89
N GLY A 45 -24.91 -1.03 -14.36
CA GLY A 45 -26.14 -0.22 -14.30
C GLY A 45 -27.09 -0.59 -13.16
N TYR A 46 -26.63 -1.36 -12.14
CA TYR A 46 -27.45 -1.71 -10.98
C TYR A 46 -27.22 -0.80 -9.76
N TYR A 47 -26.11 -0.05 -9.72
CA TYR A 47 -25.76 0.82 -8.60
C TYR A 47 -25.65 2.26 -9.02
N GLU A 48 -26.54 3.13 -8.54
CA GLU A 48 -26.57 4.55 -8.90
C GLU A 48 -26.01 5.47 -7.81
N SER A 49 -25.86 4.94 -6.59
CA SER A 49 -25.40 5.72 -5.45
C SER A 49 -23.90 6.04 -5.51
N LYS A 50 -23.42 6.80 -4.54
CA LYS A 50 -22.00 7.14 -4.40
C LYS A 50 -21.21 5.88 -4.03
N ILE A 51 -20.07 5.67 -4.69
CA ILE A 51 -19.10 4.63 -4.33
C ILE A 51 -18.39 5.12 -3.06
N ASP A 52 -18.65 4.48 -1.94
CA ASP A 52 -18.15 4.86 -0.61
C ASP A 52 -17.49 3.70 0.14
N GLY A 53 -17.53 2.48 -0.41
CA GLY A 53 -16.97 1.29 0.20
C GLY A 53 -17.79 0.76 1.37
N ASP A 54 -19.03 1.23 1.53
CA ASP A 54 -19.95 0.73 2.56
C ASP A 54 -21.03 -0.14 1.90
N PHE A 55 -21.05 -1.44 2.21
CA PHE A 55 -22.06 -2.35 1.72
C PHE A 55 -23.39 -2.17 2.48
N GLY A 56 -23.93 -0.96 2.38
CA GLY A 56 -25.20 -0.58 2.96
C GLY A 56 -26.41 -1.03 2.15
N PRO A 57 -27.62 -0.54 2.52
CA PRO A 57 -28.88 -0.92 1.86
C PRO A 57 -28.90 -0.69 0.34
N ALA A 58 -28.24 0.36 -0.14
CA ALA A 58 -28.15 0.68 -1.59
C ALA A 58 -27.31 -0.37 -2.34
N SER A 59 -26.16 -0.78 -1.78
CA SER A 59 -25.29 -1.81 -2.36
C SER A 59 -25.95 -3.17 -2.34
N LYS A 60 -26.63 -3.50 -1.22
CA LYS A 60 -27.38 -4.75 -1.09
C LYS A 60 -28.51 -4.84 -2.13
N LYS A 61 -29.30 -3.78 -2.27
CA LYS A 61 -30.37 -3.70 -3.24
C LYS A 61 -29.85 -3.86 -4.68
N ALA A 62 -28.75 -3.20 -5.02
CA ALA A 62 -28.11 -3.32 -6.33
C ALA A 62 -27.63 -4.75 -6.61
N LEU A 63 -27.11 -5.44 -5.60
CA LEU A 63 -26.72 -6.85 -5.72
C LEU A 63 -27.93 -7.77 -5.89
N GLU A 64 -29.02 -7.54 -5.15
CA GLU A 64 -30.29 -8.26 -5.29
C GLU A 64 -30.89 -8.08 -6.70
N GLU A 65 -30.87 -6.85 -7.23
CA GLU A 65 -31.31 -6.57 -8.60
C GLU A 65 -30.44 -7.26 -9.65
N PHE A 66 -29.12 -7.27 -9.44
CA PHE A 66 -28.18 -8.03 -10.27
C PHE A 66 -28.49 -9.53 -10.23
N GLN A 67 -28.65 -10.11 -9.05
CA GLN A 67 -28.96 -11.53 -8.85
C GLN A 67 -30.27 -11.90 -9.57
N ASN A 68 -31.33 -11.13 -9.35
CA ASN A 68 -32.63 -11.35 -9.99
C ASN A 68 -32.54 -11.28 -11.53
N SER A 69 -31.76 -10.34 -12.06
CA SER A 69 -31.58 -10.18 -13.52
C SER A 69 -30.71 -11.27 -14.16
N ASN A 70 -30.08 -12.13 -13.38
CA ASN A 70 -29.22 -13.23 -13.84
C ASN A 70 -29.70 -14.60 -13.35
N ASP A 71 -30.99 -14.74 -13.02
CA ASP A 71 -31.62 -15.99 -12.55
C ASP A 71 -30.94 -16.62 -11.33
N LEU A 72 -30.41 -15.78 -10.44
CA LEU A 72 -29.80 -16.19 -9.18
C LEU A 72 -30.77 -15.96 -8.01
N ILE A 73 -30.50 -16.60 -6.87
CA ILE A 73 -31.23 -16.32 -5.63
C ILE A 73 -30.93 -14.88 -5.22
N SER A 74 -31.97 -14.04 -5.16
CA SER A 74 -31.88 -12.61 -4.85
C SER A 74 -31.85 -12.39 -3.33
N ASP A 75 -30.72 -12.78 -2.70
CA ASP A 75 -30.50 -12.68 -1.25
C ASP A 75 -29.62 -11.50 -0.82
N GLY A 76 -29.05 -10.81 -1.81
CA GLY A 76 -28.10 -9.71 -1.58
C GLY A 76 -26.78 -10.18 -0.96
N ILE A 77 -26.46 -11.47 -1.09
CA ILE A 77 -25.20 -12.05 -0.60
C ILE A 77 -24.29 -12.36 -1.80
N LEU A 78 -23.04 -11.90 -1.72
CA LEU A 78 -22.03 -12.21 -2.73
C LEU A 78 -21.50 -13.63 -2.55
N GLY A 79 -22.29 -14.62 -2.93
CA GLY A 79 -21.90 -16.03 -2.96
C GLY A 79 -21.16 -16.41 -4.24
N ASN A 80 -20.64 -17.67 -4.31
CA ASN A 80 -19.88 -18.17 -5.47
C ASN A 80 -20.63 -18.03 -6.80
N ASN A 81 -21.92 -18.33 -6.82
CA ASN A 81 -22.73 -18.23 -8.04
C ASN A 81 -22.88 -16.77 -8.49
N THR A 82 -23.08 -15.84 -7.55
CA THR A 82 -23.20 -14.42 -7.81
C THR A 82 -21.85 -13.86 -8.30
N CYS A 83 -20.74 -14.26 -7.68
CA CYS A 83 -19.41 -13.87 -8.11
C CYS A 83 -19.09 -14.35 -9.52
N ASN A 84 -19.34 -15.63 -9.82
CA ASN A 84 -19.16 -16.19 -11.17
C ASN A 84 -20.02 -15.47 -12.21
N ALA A 85 -21.25 -15.09 -11.86
CA ALA A 85 -22.11 -14.32 -12.75
C ALA A 85 -21.58 -12.89 -12.99
N LEU A 86 -21.05 -12.24 -11.97
CA LEU A 86 -20.41 -10.90 -12.10
C LEU A 86 -19.21 -10.95 -13.03
N ILE A 87 -18.33 -11.96 -12.89
CA ILE A 87 -17.16 -12.16 -13.75
C ILE A 87 -17.61 -12.54 -15.17
N ASN A 88 -18.51 -13.49 -15.32
CA ASN A 88 -18.96 -13.99 -16.63
C ASN A 88 -19.82 -12.96 -17.39
N LYS A 89 -20.48 -12.02 -16.71
CA LYS A 89 -21.28 -10.98 -17.38
C LYS A 89 -20.44 -10.08 -18.26
N GLN A 90 -19.16 -9.89 -17.98
CA GLN A 90 -18.25 -9.26 -18.95
C GLN A 90 -18.22 -10.01 -20.29
N SER A 91 -18.43 -11.33 -20.26
CA SER A 91 -18.48 -12.17 -21.48
C SER A 91 -19.88 -12.22 -22.09
N ILE A 92 -20.95 -11.95 -21.35
CA ILE A 92 -22.36 -12.09 -21.78
C ILE A 92 -22.96 -10.76 -22.25
N VAL A 93 -22.54 -9.59 -21.76
CA VAL A 93 -22.91 -8.27 -22.31
C VAL A 93 -22.54 -8.15 -23.80
N ARG A 94 -21.76 -9.13 -24.31
CA ARG A 94 -21.47 -9.31 -25.73
C ARG A 94 -22.56 -10.01 -26.56
N LYS A 95 -23.64 -10.52 -25.96
CA LYS A 95 -24.61 -11.35 -26.73
C LYS A 95 -26.07 -10.88 -26.79
N THR A 96 -26.54 -9.98 -25.92
CA THR A 96 -27.95 -9.54 -25.97
C THR A 96 -28.12 -8.08 -25.55
N SER A 97 -28.11 -7.16 -26.50
CA SER A 97 -28.94 -5.96 -26.42
C SER A 97 -29.36 -5.50 -27.81
N ASN A 98 -30.57 -5.84 -28.18
CA ASN A 98 -31.33 -5.02 -29.07
C ASN A 98 -32.06 -3.96 -28.24
N LYS A 99 -31.70 -2.74 -28.47
CA LYS A 99 -32.32 -1.43 -28.31
C LYS A 99 -31.65 -0.46 -27.30
N ASN A 100 -30.97 0.47 -27.98
CA ASN A 100 -30.79 1.90 -27.70
C ASN A 100 -29.81 2.37 -26.59
N SER A 101 -28.70 2.89 -27.12
CA SER A 101 -28.03 4.13 -26.70
C SER A 101 -26.89 4.04 -25.68
N ILE A 102 -26.04 2.99 -25.63
CA ILE A 102 -24.66 3.13 -25.07
C ILE A 102 -23.63 2.25 -25.83
N SER A 103 -24.02 1.52 -26.83
CA SER A 103 -23.13 0.64 -27.62
C SER A 103 -22.30 1.37 -28.70
N ASN A 104 -22.43 2.69 -28.87
CA ASN A 104 -21.83 3.39 -30.01
C ASN A 104 -20.32 3.68 -29.88
N SER A 105 -19.72 3.79 -28.72
CA SER A 105 -18.31 4.19 -28.65
C SER A 105 -17.33 3.05 -28.93
N GLN A 106 -17.54 1.88 -28.37
CA GLN A 106 -16.62 0.73 -28.54
C GLN A 106 -16.84 0.02 -29.89
N SER A 107 -18.07 -0.09 -30.34
CA SER A 107 -18.41 -0.55 -31.68
C SER A 107 -17.86 0.41 -32.74
N THR A 108 -17.90 1.72 -32.51
CA THR A 108 -17.32 2.73 -33.40
C THR A 108 -15.80 2.65 -33.46
N VAL A 109 -15.12 2.40 -32.35
CA VAL A 109 -13.66 2.22 -32.29
C VAL A 109 -13.23 1.00 -33.08
N ILE A 110 -13.91 -0.15 -32.91
CA ILE A 110 -13.62 -1.37 -33.65
C ILE A 110 -13.94 -1.20 -35.13
N PHE A 111 -15.05 -0.56 -35.44
CA PHE A 111 -15.45 -0.24 -36.83
C PHE A 111 -14.38 0.61 -37.52
N ASN A 112 -13.90 1.66 -36.87
CA ASN A 112 -12.84 2.51 -37.41
C ASN A 112 -11.51 1.76 -37.55
N ALA A 113 -11.17 0.91 -36.60
CA ALA A 113 -9.97 0.07 -36.69
C ALA A 113 -10.08 -0.95 -37.85
N GLN A 114 -11.23 -1.63 -38.03
CA GLN A 114 -11.50 -2.50 -39.18
C GLN A 114 -11.37 -1.75 -40.50
N LYS A 115 -11.89 -0.53 -40.56
CA LYS A 115 -11.78 0.32 -41.76
C LYS A 115 -10.33 0.63 -42.08
N LYS A 116 -9.54 1.05 -41.08
CA LYS A 116 -8.12 1.34 -41.25
C LYS A 116 -7.31 0.10 -41.62
N LEU A 117 -7.56 -1.04 -40.99
CA LEU A 117 -6.92 -2.30 -41.32
C LEU A 117 -7.27 -2.76 -42.75
N THR A 118 -8.48 -2.44 -43.25
CA THR A 118 -8.87 -2.70 -44.63
C THR A 118 -8.14 -1.78 -45.60
N GLU A 119 -8.03 -0.47 -45.29
CA GLU A 119 -7.23 0.49 -46.04
C GLU A 119 -5.76 0.07 -46.16
N LEU A 120 -5.22 -0.57 -45.11
CA LEU A 120 -3.86 -1.11 -45.06
C LEU A 120 -3.72 -2.52 -45.70
N GLY A 121 -4.78 -3.09 -46.24
CA GLY A 121 -4.76 -4.43 -46.85
C GLY A 121 -4.59 -5.59 -45.86
N LEU A 122 -4.79 -5.34 -44.56
CA LEU A 122 -4.58 -6.30 -43.49
C LEU A 122 -5.89 -6.95 -42.99
N TYR A 123 -7.04 -6.46 -43.44
CA TYR A 123 -8.35 -6.99 -43.07
C TYR A 123 -9.26 -7.10 -44.30
N SER A 124 -9.81 -8.31 -44.53
CA SER A 124 -10.72 -8.62 -45.63
C SER A 124 -12.11 -9.05 -45.15
N GLY A 125 -12.39 -8.95 -43.85
CA GLY A 125 -13.69 -9.27 -43.26
C GLY A 125 -14.69 -8.11 -43.40
N ASN A 126 -15.90 -8.31 -42.89
CA ASN A 126 -16.92 -7.26 -42.83
C ASN A 126 -16.54 -6.19 -41.83
N ILE A 127 -16.71 -4.92 -42.22
CA ILE A 127 -16.53 -3.76 -41.30
C ILE A 127 -17.83 -3.62 -40.50
N ASP A 128 -17.98 -4.38 -39.43
CA ASP A 128 -19.22 -4.55 -38.65
C ASP A 128 -19.11 -4.02 -37.20
N GLY A 129 -17.93 -3.54 -36.81
CA GLY A 129 -17.68 -3.07 -35.45
C GLY A 129 -17.56 -4.20 -34.42
N ILE A 130 -17.42 -5.46 -34.87
CA ILE A 130 -17.31 -6.63 -34.00
C ILE A 130 -15.85 -7.11 -33.96
N ASN A 131 -15.29 -7.21 -32.76
CA ASN A 131 -13.92 -7.71 -32.58
C ASN A 131 -13.87 -9.25 -32.60
N GLY A 132 -14.27 -9.83 -33.75
CA GLY A 132 -14.24 -11.27 -33.98
C GLY A 132 -12.83 -11.81 -34.23
N THR A 133 -12.73 -13.14 -34.48
CA THR A 133 -11.43 -13.82 -34.69
C THR A 133 -10.66 -13.23 -35.89
N GLN A 134 -11.34 -12.87 -36.97
CA GLN A 134 -10.72 -12.26 -38.13
C GLN A 134 -10.17 -10.86 -37.81
N THR A 135 -10.91 -10.04 -37.09
CA THR A 135 -10.48 -8.71 -36.64
C THR A 135 -9.26 -8.82 -35.72
N LYS A 136 -9.30 -9.73 -34.74
CA LYS A 136 -8.17 -9.96 -33.84
C LYS A 136 -6.90 -10.41 -34.57
N ASN A 137 -7.03 -11.30 -35.55
CA ASN A 137 -5.90 -11.75 -36.35
C ASN A 137 -5.32 -10.61 -37.21
N ALA A 138 -6.17 -9.78 -37.79
CA ALA A 138 -5.74 -8.60 -38.53
C ALA A 138 -5.04 -7.58 -37.64
N VAL A 139 -5.56 -7.35 -36.42
CA VAL A 139 -4.93 -6.50 -35.41
C VAL A 139 -3.56 -7.05 -35.00
N LYS A 140 -3.43 -8.34 -34.71
CA LYS A 140 -2.14 -8.97 -34.39
C LYS A 140 -1.13 -8.82 -35.53
N ASN A 141 -1.59 -9.01 -36.76
CA ASN A 141 -0.74 -8.86 -37.95
C ASN A 141 -0.27 -7.41 -38.10
N PHE A 142 -1.15 -6.46 -37.89
CA PHE A 142 -0.81 -5.05 -37.87
C PHE A 142 0.16 -4.71 -36.72
N GLN A 143 -0.13 -5.17 -35.50
CA GLN A 143 0.73 -4.96 -34.34
C GLN A 143 2.15 -5.47 -34.59
N ASN A 144 2.30 -6.69 -35.15
CA ASN A 144 3.60 -7.23 -35.56
C ASN A 144 4.33 -6.31 -36.54
N LYS A 145 3.63 -5.84 -37.59
CA LYS A 145 4.23 -4.93 -38.58
C LYS A 145 4.56 -3.55 -37.98
N ALA A 146 3.79 -3.13 -37.00
CA ALA A 146 3.97 -1.87 -36.30
C ALA A 146 4.98 -1.94 -35.13
N GLY A 147 5.64 -3.09 -34.91
CA GLY A 147 6.56 -3.28 -33.81
C GLY A 147 5.90 -3.28 -32.42
N LEU A 148 4.58 -3.48 -32.37
CA LEU A 148 3.80 -3.57 -31.13
C LEU A 148 3.68 -5.03 -30.68
N THR A 149 3.40 -5.25 -29.40
CA THR A 149 3.06 -6.59 -28.88
C THR A 149 1.80 -7.13 -29.58
N PRO A 150 1.86 -8.29 -30.27
CA PRO A 150 0.75 -8.80 -31.06
C PRO A 150 -0.29 -9.52 -30.20
N ASP A 151 -0.96 -8.79 -29.30
CA ASP A 151 -1.98 -9.30 -28.39
C ASP A 151 -3.38 -9.38 -29.03
N GLY A 152 -3.60 -8.68 -30.14
CA GLY A 152 -4.88 -8.61 -30.84
C GLY A 152 -5.90 -7.67 -30.18
N VAL A 153 -5.44 -6.81 -29.28
CA VAL A 153 -6.26 -5.81 -28.58
C VAL A 153 -6.15 -4.46 -29.30
N ILE A 154 -7.30 -3.85 -29.59
CA ILE A 154 -7.36 -2.50 -30.18
C ILE A 154 -7.29 -1.50 -29.01
N GLY A 155 -6.10 -1.38 -28.43
CA GLY A 155 -5.80 -0.42 -27.37
C GLY A 155 -5.33 0.93 -27.91
N PRO A 156 -5.04 1.91 -27.03
CA PRO A 156 -4.60 3.25 -27.44
C PRO A 156 -3.37 3.25 -28.34
N LEU A 157 -2.40 2.36 -28.07
CA LEU A 157 -1.18 2.22 -28.89
C LEU A 157 -1.50 1.69 -30.29
N THR A 158 -2.38 0.69 -30.39
CA THR A 158 -2.81 0.12 -31.65
C THR A 158 -3.61 1.15 -32.47
N LEU A 159 -4.47 1.93 -31.82
CA LEU A 159 -5.24 2.99 -32.46
C LEU A 159 -4.33 4.12 -32.98
N SER A 160 -3.42 4.59 -32.15
CA SER A 160 -2.46 5.63 -32.57
C SER A 160 -1.61 5.17 -33.74
N ALA A 161 -1.18 3.89 -33.74
CA ALA A 161 -0.44 3.31 -34.84
C ALA A 161 -1.27 3.21 -36.12
N LEU A 162 -2.54 2.80 -36.01
CA LEU A 162 -3.49 2.74 -37.14
C LEU A 162 -3.78 4.12 -37.74
N GLU A 163 -3.80 5.18 -36.94
CA GLU A 163 -4.00 6.55 -37.40
C GLU A 163 -2.80 7.07 -38.19
N LYS A 164 -1.59 6.68 -37.83
CA LYS A 164 -0.34 7.13 -38.47
C LYS A 164 -0.06 6.45 -39.82
N GLY A 165 -0.69 5.32 -40.11
CA GLY A 165 -0.52 4.56 -41.37
C GLY A 165 0.83 3.87 -41.55
N GLU A 166 1.00 3.09 -42.65
CA GLU A 166 2.22 2.27 -42.89
C GLU A 166 3.54 3.07 -43.06
N GLN A 167 3.49 4.35 -43.30
CA GLN A 167 4.69 5.15 -43.61
C GLN A 167 5.59 5.45 -42.42
N SER A 168 5.19 5.10 -41.19
CA SER A 168 6.00 5.37 -39.99
C SER A 168 6.72 4.15 -39.41
N TYR A 169 6.60 2.97 -40.04
CA TYR A 169 7.21 1.75 -39.52
C TYR A 169 8.19 1.16 -40.54
N ILE A 170 9.37 1.79 -40.66
CA ILE A 170 10.47 1.22 -41.44
C ILE A 170 11.16 0.18 -40.56
N THR A 171 11.11 -1.06 -40.98
CA THR A 171 11.94 -2.16 -40.50
C THR A 171 13.42 -1.76 -40.59
N VAL A 172 14.10 -1.82 -39.44
CA VAL A 172 15.57 -1.80 -39.44
C VAL A 172 16.05 -3.16 -39.96
N GLU A 173 16.14 -3.31 -41.26
CA GLU A 173 17.03 -4.31 -41.85
C GLU A 173 18.44 -3.72 -41.91
N ASN A 174 19.39 -4.50 -41.39
CA ASN A 174 20.80 -4.21 -41.39
C ASN A 174 21.27 -3.64 -42.74
N SER A 175 21.74 -2.41 -42.74
CA SER A 175 22.72 -1.95 -43.71
C SER A 175 23.73 -1.04 -43.03
N ASN A 176 24.94 -1.61 -42.84
CA ASN A 176 26.14 -0.82 -42.64
C ASN A 176 26.23 0.23 -43.77
N GLN A 177 26.21 1.50 -43.43
CA GLN A 177 27.09 2.49 -44.01
C GLN A 177 26.81 3.91 -43.43
N ASN A 178 27.88 4.48 -42.91
CA ASN A 178 28.19 5.91 -42.74
C ASN A 178 27.05 6.91 -43.00
N THR A 179 26.55 7.52 -41.93
CA THR A 179 26.18 8.93 -41.97
C THR A 179 26.50 9.59 -40.65
N ASN A 180 27.06 10.76 -40.77
CA ASN A 180 27.61 11.65 -39.80
C ASN A 180 26.76 11.92 -38.56
N ASN A 181 27.41 11.86 -37.39
CA ASN A 181 27.17 12.61 -36.17
C ASN A 181 25.93 13.52 -36.13
N ILE A 182 24.82 12.99 -35.73
CA ILE A 182 23.83 13.68 -34.90
C ILE A 182 23.91 12.97 -33.55
N GLY A 183 24.49 13.65 -32.57
CA GLY A 183 24.63 13.09 -31.24
C GLY A 183 23.27 12.87 -30.62
N THR A 184 22.83 11.63 -30.68
CA THR A 184 21.74 11.15 -29.84
C THR A 184 22.23 11.16 -28.40
N VAL A 185 21.76 12.11 -27.62
CA VAL A 185 21.91 12.04 -26.16
C VAL A 185 20.92 10.98 -25.70
N GLU A 186 21.41 9.76 -25.44
CA GLU A 186 20.61 8.77 -24.73
C GLU A 186 20.29 9.31 -23.33
N ILE A 187 19.04 9.66 -23.08
CA ILE A 187 18.55 9.91 -21.72
C ILE A 187 18.41 8.54 -21.07
N SER A 188 19.43 8.11 -20.36
CA SER A 188 19.56 6.77 -19.80
C SER A 188 18.94 6.62 -18.40
N SER A 189 18.47 7.72 -17.77
CA SER A 189 17.95 7.64 -16.41
C SER A 189 16.92 8.74 -16.09
N ALA A 190 16.08 8.48 -15.09
CA ALA A 190 15.17 9.47 -14.52
C ALA A 190 15.91 10.70 -13.93
N LEU A 191 17.23 10.59 -13.68
CA LEU A 191 18.07 11.69 -13.23
C LEU A 191 18.23 12.77 -14.32
N ASP A 192 18.27 12.37 -15.58
CA ASP A 192 18.40 13.27 -16.72
C ASP A 192 17.15 14.14 -16.88
N LEU A 193 16.00 13.61 -16.52
CA LEU A 193 14.73 14.34 -16.55
C LEU A 193 14.60 15.40 -15.43
N ARG A 194 15.32 15.26 -14.32
CA ARG A 194 15.33 16.28 -13.25
C ARG A 194 15.96 17.59 -13.69
N ASN A 195 16.81 17.54 -14.69
CA ASN A 195 17.44 18.72 -15.28
C ASN A 195 16.61 19.27 -16.46
N TYR A 196 15.49 18.62 -16.78
CA TYR A 196 14.58 19.09 -17.80
C TYR A 196 13.84 20.34 -17.30
N ASP A 197 13.87 21.40 -18.10
CA ASP A 197 13.13 22.61 -17.82
C ASP A 197 11.65 22.42 -18.16
N PRO A 198 10.74 22.35 -17.18
CA PRO A 198 9.32 22.12 -17.43
C PRO A 198 8.65 23.25 -18.22
N SER A 199 9.29 24.44 -18.35
CA SER A 199 8.80 25.51 -19.20
C SER A 199 9.02 25.24 -20.69
N LYS A 200 9.89 24.28 -21.02
CA LYS A 200 10.23 23.86 -22.37
C LYS A 200 9.58 22.52 -22.68
N LYS A 201 8.26 22.51 -22.70
CA LYS A 201 7.48 21.30 -22.95
C LYS A 201 7.83 20.66 -24.29
N CYS A 202 7.85 19.35 -24.32
CA CYS A 202 7.92 18.57 -25.53
C CYS A 202 6.62 18.74 -26.32
N ILE A 203 6.68 19.44 -27.45
CA ILE A 203 5.54 19.55 -28.40
C ILE A 203 5.83 18.63 -29.59
N ASP A 204 6.90 18.91 -30.32
CA ASP A 204 7.41 18.07 -31.41
C ASP A 204 8.92 17.80 -31.23
N GLY A 205 9.36 17.81 -29.99
CA GLY A 205 10.73 17.68 -29.58
C GLY A 205 10.92 18.15 -28.14
N TYR A 206 12.14 18.12 -27.66
CA TYR A 206 12.54 18.60 -26.33
C TYR A 206 13.86 19.36 -26.44
N VAL A 207 14.14 20.12 -25.40
CA VAL A 207 15.44 20.81 -25.29
C VAL A 207 16.36 19.94 -24.43
N ASP A 208 17.49 19.53 -24.97
CA ASP A 208 18.47 18.75 -24.24
C ASP A 208 19.14 19.57 -23.11
N LEU A 209 19.95 18.92 -22.29
CA LEU A 209 20.66 19.52 -21.17
C LEU A 209 21.65 20.61 -21.60
N LYS A 210 21.99 20.72 -22.91
CA LYS A 210 22.83 21.75 -23.47
C LYS A 210 22.02 22.91 -24.06
N GLY A 211 20.70 22.88 -23.97
CA GLY A 211 19.81 23.87 -24.52
C GLY A 211 19.55 23.73 -26.03
N ILE A 212 19.88 22.57 -26.61
CA ILE A 212 19.68 22.28 -28.03
C ILE A 212 18.29 21.65 -28.19
N TRP A 213 17.50 22.18 -29.13
CA TRP A 213 16.22 21.61 -29.48
C TRP A 213 16.43 20.31 -30.27
N VAL A 214 15.93 19.20 -29.72
CA VAL A 214 15.93 17.90 -30.35
C VAL A 214 14.53 17.61 -30.86
N THR A 215 14.39 17.48 -32.16
CA THR A 215 13.14 17.07 -32.78
C THR A 215 13.03 15.55 -32.76
N ASP A 216 11.85 15.05 -32.61
CA ASP A 216 11.34 13.68 -32.55
C ASP A 216 12.37 12.53 -32.73
N PRO A 217 12.34 11.45 -31.94
CA PRO A 217 11.32 11.23 -30.93
C PRO A 217 11.59 12.08 -29.69
N CYS A 218 10.55 12.70 -29.19
CA CYS A 218 10.55 13.24 -27.86
C CYS A 218 11.18 12.23 -26.91
N PHE A 219 11.71 12.65 -25.77
CA PHE A 219 12.38 11.76 -24.82
C PHE A 219 11.52 10.59 -24.28
N TYR A 220 10.33 10.44 -24.78
CA TYR A 220 9.47 9.29 -24.50
C TYR A 220 9.90 8.05 -25.30
N PRO A 221 9.69 6.85 -24.74
CA PRO A 221 9.01 6.58 -23.47
C PRO A 221 9.89 6.85 -22.25
N VAL A 222 9.27 7.33 -21.17
CA VAL A 222 9.89 7.40 -19.85
C VAL A 222 9.20 6.44 -18.89
N PHE A 223 9.86 6.12 -17.79
CA PHE A 223 9.28 5.28 -16.75
C PHE A 223 8.97 6.11 -15.52
N VAL A 224 7.82 5.86 -14.94
CA VAL A 224 7.42 6.41 -13.64
C VAL A 224 7.24 5.28 -12.64
N TYR A 225 7.46 5.59 -11.38
CA TYR A 225 7.57 4.61 -10.30
C TYR A 225 6.68 5.00 -9.13
N ARG A 226 6.00 4.01 -8.54
CA ARG A 226 5.20 4.19 -7.34
C ARG A 226 5.10 2.88 -6.58
N PHE A 227 5.55 2.87 -5.31
CA PHE A 227 5.45 1.69 -4.41
C PHE A 227 5.95 0.38 -5.03
N GLY A 228 7.07 0.42 -5.75
CA GLY A 228 7.63 -0.74 -6.43
C GLY A 228 6.99 -1.08 -7.79
N ASN A 229 5.90 -0.41 -8.16
CA ASN A 229 5.32 -0.51 -9.49
C ASN A 229 6.06 0.38 -10.47
N THR A 230 6.11 -0.06 -11.72
CA THR A 230 6.69 0.69 -12.83
C THR A 230 5.64 0.83 -13.92
N ALA A 231 5.44 2.04 -14.42
CA ALA A 231 4.60 2.28 -15.60
C ALA A 231 5.43 2.97 -16.68
N GLN A 232 5.24 2.57 -17.92
CA GLN A 232 5.80 3.24 -19.08
C GLN A 232 4.85 4.36 -19.50
N VAL A 233 5.41 5.54 -19.72
CA VAL A 233 4.71 6.77 -20.10
C VAL A 233 5.21 7.20 -21.47
N ASN A 234 4.31 7.41 -22.41
CA ASN A 234 4.65 7.62 -23.80
C ASN A 234 4.33 9.05 -24.30
N SER A 235 3.80 9.90 -23.42
CA SER A 235 3.46 11.29 -23.76
C SER A 235 3.51 12.21 -22.54
N GLN A 236 3.63 13.52 -22.78
CA GLN A 236 3.59 14.53 -21.70
C GLN A 236 2.27 14.51 -20.94
N ASN A 237 1.13 14.30 -21.62
CA ASN A 237 -0.16 14.24 -20.96
C ASN A 237 -0.29 13.05 -20.02
N GLU A 238 0.25 11.90 -20.41
CA GLU A 238 0.35 10.73 -19.53
C GLU A 238 1.28 11.00 -18.35
N LEU A 239 2.44 11.62 -18.60
CA LEU A 239 3.38 11.98 -17.53
C LEU A 239 2.74 12.92 -16.52
N ASP A 240 2.07 13.97 -16.98
CA ASP A 240 1.38 14.92 -16.11
C ASP A 240 0.28 14.22 -15.27
N ALA A 241 -0.44 13.25 -15.87
CA ALA A 241 -1.44 12.44 -15.17
C ALA A 241 -0.80 11.56 -14.09
N TYR A 242 0.27 10.85 -14.42
CA TYR A 242 1.00 10.01 -13.45
C TYR A 242 1.62 10.83 -12.32
N LEU A 243 2.27 11.97 -12.63
CA LEU A 243 2.82 12.87 -11.62
C LEU A 243 1.72 13.49 -10.74
N GLY A 244 0.57 13.85 -11.35
CA GLY A 244 -0.62 14.28 -10.62
C GLY A 244 -1.18 13.21 -9.69
N ASP A 245 -1.02 11.94 -10.06
CA ASP A 245 -1.41 10.76 -9.29
C ASP A 245 -0.26 10.25 -8.38
N ARG A 246 0.76 11.07 -8.17
CA ARG A 246 1.88 10.88 -7.23
C ARG A 246 2.86 9.78 -7.62
N TRP A 247 2.98 9.46 -8.89
CA TRP A 247 4.09 8.69 -9.39
C TRP A 247 5.34 9.58 -9.49
N SER A 248 6.52 8.99 -9.41
CA SER A 248 7.80 9.68 -9.44
C SER A 248 8.61 9.27 -10.66
N LEU A 249 9.32 10.19 -11.26
CA LEU A 249 10.37 9.90 -12.24
C LEU A 249 11.61 9.26 -11.59
N GLU A 250 11.77 9.43 -10.28
CA GLU A 250 12.79 8.71 -9.54
C GLU A 250 12.34 7.27 -9.36
N LYS A 251 13.09 6.36 -9.95
CA LYS A 251 13.01 4.97 -9.56
C LYS A 251 13.30 4.92 -8.07
N ASP A 252 12.29 4.55 -7.27
CA ASP A 252 12.59 4.07 -5.92
C ASP A 252 13.77 3.13 -6.09
N LYS A 253 14.87 3.36 -5.35
CA LYS A 253 15.99 2.42 -5.38
C LYS A 253 15.32 1.07 -5.30
N THR A 254 15.41 0.26 -6.36
CA THR A 254 14.72 -1.03 -6.42
C THR A 254 15.40 -1.86 -5.37
N TYR A 255 14.88 -1.76 -4.17
CA TYR A 255 15.25 -2.67 -3.12
C TYR A 255 14.67 -4.00 -3.57
N ILE A 256 15.55 -4.89 -3.98
CA ILE A 256 15.16 -6.26 -4.29
C ILE A 256 14.63 -6.85 -2.98
N THR A 257 13.46 -7.45 -3.04
CA THR A 257 12.90 -8.19 -1.90
C THR A 257 13.98 -9.09 -1.32
N ILE A 258 14.33 -8.91 -0.06
CA ILE A 258 15.37 -9.69 0.64
C ILE A 258 14.78 -11.04 1.04
N GLY A 259 13.48 -11.06 1.33
CA GLY A 259 12.74 -12.24 1.74
C GLY A 259 12.67 -12.42 3.25
N ARG A 260 12.47 -13.66 3.68
CA ARG A 260 12.27 -14.01 5.09
C ARG A 260 13.56 -13.79 5.89
N VAL A 261 13.43 -13.30 7.11
CA VAL A 261 14.55 -13.22 8.08
C VAL A 261 14.98 -14.61 8.55
N GLU A 262 16.26 -14.76 8.82
CA GLU A 262 16.79 -15.90 9.57
C GLU A 262 16.31 -15.84 11.02
N THR A 263 15.99 -16.99 11.61
CA THR A 263 15.54 -17.11 12.99
C THR A 263 16.24 -18.29 13.69
N GLN A 264 16.29 -18.26 15.01
CA GLN A 264 16.83 -19.36 15.81
C GLN A 264 15.76 -19.88 16.79
N ASN A 265 15.63 -21.20 16.87
CA ASN A 265 14.65 -21.86 17.75
C ASN A 265 13.20 -21.37 17.51
N TYR A 266 12.91 -20.93 16.30
CA TYR A 266 11.60 -20.43 15.87
C TYR A 266 10.94 -21.47 14.97
N ILE A 267 9.70 -21.82 15.29
CA ILE A 267 8.89 -22.78 14.53
C ILE A 267 7.61 -22.07 14.06
N ASP A 268 7.39 -22.06 12.75
CA ASP A 268 6.17 -21.51 12.15
C ASP A 268 4.92 -22.15 12.76
N GLY A 269 3.94 -21.31 13.14
CA GLY A 269 2.71 -21.74 13.78
C GLY A 269 2.86 -22.12 15.27
N VAL A 270 4.07 -22.18 15.80
CA VAL A 270 4.35 -22.38 17.24
C VAL A 270 4.82 -21.08 17.89
N ASN A 271 5.76 -20.40 17.24
CA ASN A 271 6.21 -19.10 17.73
C ASN A 271 5.46 -17.96 17.04
N SER A 272 5.23 -16.89 17.77
CA SER A 272 4.61 -15.67 17.26
C SER A 272 5.52 -14.96 16.24
N PRO A 273 5.01 -14.66 15.04
CA PRO A 273 5.77 -13.87 14.07
C PRO A 273 6.00 -12.43 14.53
N VAL A 274 5.18 -11.94 15.46
CA VAL A 274 5.21 -10.56 15.94
C VAL A 274 6.32 -10.34 16.96
N ASN A 275 6.54 -11.31 17.86
CA ASN A 275 7.41 -11.14 19.03
C ASN A 275 8.34 -12.35 19.33
N GLY A 276 8.27 -13.41 18.53
CA GLY A 276 9.11 -14.60 18.67
C GLY A 276 8.74 -15.54 19.82
N MET A 277 7.80 -15.16 20.69
CA MET A 277 7.40 -15.98 21.85
C MET A 277 6.61 -17.21 21.41
N VAL A 278 6.65 -18.27 22.23
CA VAL A 278 5.80 -19.45 22.02
C VAL A 278 4.34 -19.06 22.24
N MET A 279 3.52 -19.32 21.25
CA MET A 279 2.10 -18.97 21.29
C MET A 279 1.29 -19.97 22.14
N PRO A 280 0.18 -19.50 22.73
CA PRO A 280 -0.79 -20.41 23.34
C PRO A 280 -1.34 -21.43 22.30
N PRO A 281 -1.71 -22.64 22.74
CA PRO A 281 -2.38 -23.60 21.85
C PRO A 281 -3.56 -22.96 21.09
N ASN A 282 -3.69 -23.27 19.80
CA ASN A 282 -4.74 -22.74 18.91
C ASN A 282 -4.62 -21.24 18.54
N ALA A 283 -3.49 -20.59 18.81
CA ALA A 283 -3.27 -19.20 18.39
C ALA A 283 -3.14 -19.03 16.85
N ASN A 284 -2.76 -20.08 16.13
CA ASN A 284 -2.54 -20.09 14.68
C ASN A 284 -3.80 -19.82 13.81
N ASN A 285 -4.99 -19.81 14.39
CA ASN A 285 -6.22 -19.38 13.69
C ASN A 285 -6.49 -17.88 13.79
N LYS A 286 -5.57 -17.11 14.37
CA LYS A 286 -5.73 -15.67 14.57
C LYS A 286 -5.28 -14.88 13.34
N ILE A 287 -5.65 -13.62 13.32
CA ILE A 287 -5.24 -12.62 12.32
C ILE A 287 -4.47 -11.51 13.02
N VAL A 288 -3.45 -10.99 12.35
CA VAL A 288 -2.73 -9.81 12.85
C VAL A 288 -3.58 -8.57 12.61
N ILE A 289 -3.84 -7.81 13.65
CA ILE A 289 -4.41 -6.46 13.53
C ILE A 289 -3.44 -5.44 14.14
N GLY A 290 -3.28 -4.31 13.47
CA GLY A 290 -2.51 -3.16 13.96
C GLY A 290 -3.44 -1.99 14.22
N ILE A 291 -3.56 -1.55 15.46
CA ILE A 291 -4.49 -0.50 15.84
C ILE A 291 -3.76 0.81 16.04
N LYS A 292 -4.18 1.84 15.30
CA LYS A 292 -3.62 3.20 15.40
C LYS A 292 -4.09 3.89 16.68
N ASN A 293 -3.19 4.05 17.64
CA ASN A 293 -3.48 4.65 18.94
C ASN A 293 -2.96 6.09 19.02
N ASP A 294 -3.76 6.98 19.62
CA ASP A 294 -3.42 8.38 19.84
C ASP A 294 -2.37 8.53 20.93
N ASN A 295 -1.45 9.47 20.76
CA ASN A 295 -0.47 9.81 21.77
C ASN A 295 -0.45 11.32 22.10
N ASN A 296 -1.54 12.03 21.76
CA ASN A 296 -1.74 13.40 22.23
C ASN A 296 -1.90 13.41 23.76
N VAL A 297 -1.55 14.52 24.42
CA VAL A 297 -1.71 14.67 25.87
C VAL A 297 -3.11 14.36 26.36
N ARG A 298 -4.12 14.79 25.58
CA ARG A 298 -5.54 14.57 25.92
C ARG A 298 -5.98 13.11 25.76
N ALA A 299 -5.15 12.29 25.12
CA ALA A 299 -5.37 10.88 24.95
C ALA A 299 -4.68 10.03 26.04
N ARG A 300 -3.78 10.64 26.80
CA ARG A 300 -3.04 9.96 27.88
C ARG A 300 -3.83 10.00 29.21
N PRO A 301 -3.74 8.95 30.01
CA PRO A 301 -3.12 7.64 29.73
C PRO A 301 -3.94 6.85 28.71
N GLN A 302 -3.27 6.09 27.83
CA GLN A 302 -3.92 5.22 26.86
C GLN A 302 -4.32 3.90 27.51
N SER A 303 -5.15 3.12 26.81
CA SER A 303 -5.50 1.76 27.20
C SER A 303 -5.08 0.79 26.07
N GLY A 304 -4.57 -0.37 26.45
CA GLY A 304 -4.23 -1.45 25.52
C GLY A 304 -2.78 -1.55 25.03
N PRO A 305 -1.90 -0.53 25.10
CA PRO A 305 -0.50 -0.71 24.68
C PRO A 305 0.24 -1.82 25.45
N GLN A 306 -0.08 -2.00 26.72
CA GLN A 306 0.50 -3.04 27.59
C GLN A 306 0.04 -4.46 27.23
N ASP A 307 -1.15 -4.58 26.59
CA ASP A 307 -1.74 -5.85 26.18
C ASP A 307 -1.22 -6.29 24.81
N ALA A 308 -0.69 -5.35 24.02
CA ALA A 308 -0.22 -5.60 22.66
C ALA A 308 0.99 -6.57 22.64
N ASP A 309 1.09 -7.37 21.56
CA ASP A 309 2.21 -8.29 21.33
C ASP A 309 3.47 -7.54 20.89
N ALA A 310 3.30 -6.39 20.24
CA ALA A 310 4.34 -5.41 19.92
C ALA A 310 3.72 -4.02 19.72
N VAL A 311 4.53 -2.97 19.90
CA VAL A 311 4.11 -1.59 19.67
C VAL A 311 5.10 -0.91 18.75
N PHE A 312 4.63 -0.37 17.63
CA PHE A 312 5.38 0.59 16.82
C PHE A 312 5.05 2.02 17.24
N GLU A 313 6.09 2.84 17.37
CA GLU A 313 5.95 4.27 17.60
C GLU A 313 6.49 5.05 16.41
N VAL A 314 5.64 5.93 15.85
CA VAL A 314 5.93 6.66 14.60
C VAL A 314 5.67 8.15 14.77
N LEU A 315 6.50 8.98 14.10
CA LEU A 315 6.29 10.42 14.00
C LEU A 315 5.00 10.73 13.23
N VAL A 316 4.25 11.72 13.71
CA VAL A 316 3.06 12.27 13.04
C VAL A 316 3.11 13.81 13.07
N GLU A 317 2.03 14.46 12.61
CA GLU A 317 1.92 15.91 12.55
C GLU A 317 2.14 16.58 13.92
N GLY A 318 2.59 17.82 13.89
CA GLY A 318 2.86 18.62 15.09
C GLY A 318 4.07 18.14 15.88
N GLY A 319 4.93 17.32 15.29
CA GLY A 319 6.11 16.76 15.96
C GLY A 319 5.77 15.74 17.06
N MET A 320 4.52 15.28 17.11
CA MET A 320 4.04 14.24 18.03
C MET A 320 4.34 12.84 17.50
N THR A 321 4.14 11.83 18.35
CA THR A 321 4.13 10.43 17.91
C THR A 321 2.74 9.83 18.04
N ARG A 322 2.51 8.72 17.34
CA ARG A 322 1.37 7.80 17.55
C ARG A 322 1.88 6.38 17.59
N PHE A 323 1.04 5.50 18.15
CA PHE A 323 1.37 4.08 18.22
C PHE A 323 0.59 3.28 17.19
N ILE A 324 1.18 2.16 16.77
CA ILE A 324 0.51 1.06 16.09
C ILE A 324 0.67 -0.14 17.01
N ASN A 325 -0.38 -0.49 17.72
CA ASN A 325 -0.38 -1.61 18.65
C ASN A 325 -0.75 -2.87 17.90
N ILE A 326 0.14 -3.84 17.87
CA ILE A 326 -0.02 -5.11 17.14
C ILE A 326 -0.61 -6.16 18.07
N PHE A 327 -1.70 -6.79 17.62
CA PHE A 327 -2.36 -7.88 18.30
C PHE A 327 -2.44 -9.08 17.36
N TYR A 328 -1.86 -10.18 17.76
CA TYR A 328 -1.94 -11.46 17.07
C TYR A 328 -2.42 -12.56 18.02
N GLU A 329 -1.59 -12.94 19.03
CA GLU A 329 -1.95 -13.90 20.05
C GLU A 329 -2.72 -13.29 21.23
N SER A 330 -2.43 -12.05 21.59
CA SER A 330 -3.11 -11.34 22.69
C SER A 330 -4.36 -10.59 22.23
N ASP A 331 -5.21 -10.29 23.20
CA ASP A 331 -6.45 -9.54 22.99
C ASP A 331 -6.75 -8.60 24.16
N THR A 332 -7.53 -7.55 23.89
CA THR A 332 -8.10 -6.68 24.90
C THR A 332 -9.48 -6.17 24.46
N THR A 333 -10.40 -6.01 25.40
CA THR A 333 -11.75 -5.47 25.12
C THR A 333 -11.79 -3.96 25.21
N TYR A 334 -10.68 -3.32 25.65
CA TYR A 334 -10.65 -1.89 25.95
C TYR A 334 -9.37 -1.24 25.43
N HIS A 335 -9.32 -1.03 24.10
CA HIS A 335 -8.17 -0.45 23.42
C HIS A 335 -8.47 0.95 22.88
N GLY A 336 -7.67 1.94 23.24
CA GLY A 336 -7.85 3.31 22.73
C GLY A 336 -7.01 4.37 23.46
N PRO A 337 -7.20 5.64 23.09
CA PRO A 337 -8.05 6.17 21.99
C PRO A 337 -7.48 5.87 20.61
N ILE A 338 -8.37 5.50 19.68
CA ILE A 338 -8.00 5.18 18.30
C ILE A 338 -7.98 6.45 17.44
N ARG A 339 -7.04 6.54 16.50
CA ARG A 339 -6.82 7.71 15.64
C ARG A 339 -6.62 7.33 14.17
N SER A 340 -6.53 8.38 13.35
CA SER A 340 -6.42 8.26 11.89
C SER A 340 -5.09 7.64 11.47
N ALA A 341 -5.15 6.85 10.42
CA ALA A 341 -4.02 6.21 9.75
C ALA A 341 -3.01 7.23 9.19
N ARG A 342 -1.76 6.78 9.05
CA ARG A 342 -0.65 7.54 8.46
C ARG A 342 0.10 6.68 7.43
N PRO A 343 0.86 7.29 6.51
CA PRO A 343 1.53 6.56 5.42
C PRO A 343 2.49 5.45 5.88
N THR A 344 3.09 5.60 7.04
CA THR A 344 4.00 4.59 7.63
C THR A 344 3.25 3.34 8.13
N ASP A 345 1.97 3.44 8.51
CA ASP A 345 1.25 2.37 9.20
C ASP A 345 1.13 1.07 8.37
N PRO A 346 0.73 1.10 7.09
CA PRO A 346 0.62 -0.12 6.31
C PRO A 346 1.99 -0.78 6.07
N THR A 347 3.06 0.00 6.04
CA THR A 347 4.38 -0.53 5.72
C THR A 347 4.90 -1.50 6.78
N VAL A 348 4.54 -1.32 8.04
CA VAL A 348 4.93 -2.21 9.15
C VAL A 348 3.97 -3.41 9.31
N LEU A 349 2.76 -3.31 8.77
CA LEU A 349 1.76 -4.39 8.82
C LEU A 349 1.85 -5.34 7.64
N ARG A 350 2.33 -4.87 6.49
CA ARG A 350 2.35 -5.67 5.26
C ARG A 350 3.14 -6.97 5.36
N PRO A 351 4.32 -7.04 6.02
CA PRO A 351 5.05 -8.30 6.18
C PRO A 351 4.28 -9.35 6.98
N LEU A 352 3.40 -8.91 7.87
CA LEU A 352 2.59 -9.74 8.75
C LEU A 352 1.24 -10.14 8.13
N ASP A 353 0.96 -9.77 6.88
CA ASP A 353 -0.39 -9.83 6.28
C ASP A 353 -1.46 -9.24 7.22
N GLY A 354 -1.07 -8.17 7.93
CA GLY A 354 -1.88 -7.56 8.97
C GLY A 354 -2.98 -6.65 8.41
N VAL A 355 -3.97 -6.39 9.24
CA VAL A 355 -5.09 -5.46 8.98
C VAL A 355 -4.89 -4.20 9.79
N LEU A 356 -5.02 -3.04 9.16
CA LEU A 356 -4.94 -1.75 9.85
C LEU A 356 -6.31 -1.35 10.41
N VAL A 357 -6.33 -0.99 11.70
CA VAL A 357 -7.51 -0.46 12.38
C VAL A 357 -7.28 1.01 12.72
N ALA A 358 -8.15 1.90 12.23
CA ALA A 358 -7.99 3.34 12.41
C ALA A 358 -9.33 4.07 12.39
N SER A 359 -9.37 5.28 12.94
CA SER A 359 -10.55 6.17 12.87
C SER A 359 -10.64 6.93 11.54
N GLY A 360 -10.37 6.25 10.43
CA GLY A 360 -10.26 6.87 9.12
C GLY A 360 -8.85 7.35 8.78
N ALA A 361 -8.73 8.19 7.76
CA ALA A 361 -7.48 8.78 7.31
C ALA A 361 -7.71 10.14 6.63
N THR A 362 -6.64 10.89 6.37
CA THR A 362 -6.69 12.06 5.48
C THR A 362 -7.07 11.63 4.07
N GLY A 363 -7.86 12.43 3.37
CA GLY A 363 -8.41 12.07 2.06
C GLY A 363 -7.37 11.54 1.09
N GLY A 364 -7.68 10.41 0.44
CA GLY A 364 -6.82 9.73 -0.52
C GLY A 364 -5.82 8.71 0.07
N LEU A 365 -5.61 8.68 1.39
CA LEU A 365 -4.63 7.77 1.99
C LEU A 365 -5.13 6.31 2.09
N ILE A 366 -6.44 6.08 2.31
CA ILE A 366 -6.97 4.71 2.40
C ILE A 366 -6.74 3.93 1.10
N PRO A 367 -7.03 4.45 -0.10
CA PRO A 367 -6.67 3.78 -1.35
C PRO A 367 -5.18 3.41 -1.43
N GLU A 368 -4.28 4.30 -1.01
CA GLU A 368 -2.83 4.01 -1.01
C GLU A 368 -2.46 2.86 -0.05
N ILE A 369 -3.12 2.79 1.12
CA ILE A 369 -2.94 1.68 2.06
C ILE A 369 -3.40 0.36 1.46
N LEU A 370 -4.54 0.37 0.77
CA LEU A 370 -5.07 -0.81 0.07
C LEU A 370 -4.16 -1.25 -1.08
N ASP A 371 -3.57 -0.31 -1.82
CA ASP A 371 -2.60 -0.59 -2.90
C ASP A 371 -1.33 -1.27 -2.37
N ILE A 372 -0.90 -0.95 -1.14
CA ILE A 372 0.17 -1.67 -0.44
C ILE A 372 -0.25 -3.10 -0.09
N GLY A 373 -1.54 -3.40 -0.14
CA GLY A 373 -2.12 -4.72 0.17
C GLY A 373 -2.45 -4.91 1.65
N VAL A 374 -2.71 -3.83 2.39
CA VAL A 374 -3.13 -3.86 3.80
C VAL A 374 -4.61 -3.48 3.89
N PRO A 375 -5.51 -4.40 4.29
CA PRO A 375 -6.91 -4.08 4.53
C PRO A 375 -7.06 -3.07 5.67
N VAL A 376 -8.13 -2.25 5.63
CA VAL A 376 -8.39 -1.21 6.62
C VAL A 376 -9.78 -1.38 7.23
N ILE A 377 -9.85 -1.39 8.56
CA ILE A 377 -11.11 -1.32 9.31
C ILE A 377 -11.23 0.08 9.91
N THR A 378 -12.32 0.79 9.62
CA THR A 378 -12.57 2.14 10.12
C THR A 378 -13.61 2.17 11.22
N ASP A 379 -13.75 3.31 11.92
CA ASP A 379 -14.62 3.53 13.07
C ASP A 379 -16.14 3.54 12.76
N ARG A 380 -16.55 3.14 11.56
CA ARG A 380 -17.95 2.99 11.17
C ARG A 380 -18.57 1.63 11.53
N ARG A 381 -17.80 0.75 12.14
CA ARG A 381 -18.22 -0.62 12.47
C ARG A 381 -18.70 -0.72 13.91
N PRO A 382 -19.60 -1.68 14.23
CA PRO A 382 -20.11 -1.86 15.59
C PRO A 382 -19.06 -2.35 16.61
N GLU A 383 -17.87 -2.75 16.13
CA GLU A 383 -16.73 -3.14 16.95
C GLU A 383 -16.08 -1.97 17.69
N PHE A 384 -16.37 -0.74 17.26
CA PHE A 384 -15.90 0.48 17.89
C PHE A 384 -16.97 1.06 18.82
N PHE A 385 -16.52 1.69 19.90
CA PHE A 385 -17.38 2.40 20.85
C PHE A 385 -16.70 3.67 21.35
N ARG A 386 -17.49 4.60 21.86
CA ARG A 386 -16.97 5.82 22.49
C ARG A 386 -17.19 5.77 23.98
N ILE A 387 -16.18 6.23 24.72
CA ILE A 387 -16.27 6.35 26.19
C ILE A 387 -16.65 7.79 26.57
N ASP A 388 -17.48 7.93 27.62
CA ASP A 388 -17.99 9.23 28.07
C ASP A 388 -17.00 9.99 28.96
N SER A 389 -16.05 9.27 29.56
CA SER A 389 -15.01 9.87 30.43
C SER A 389 -14.02 10.77 29.67
N ARG A 390 -14.05 10.77 28.32
CA ARG A 390 -13.22 11.62 27.47
C ARG A 390 -14.05 12.30 26.39
N ARG A 391 -13.56 13.47 25.95
CA ARG A 391 -14.19 14.20 24.83
C ARG A 391 -13.63 13.73 23.49
N ALA A 392 -14.49 13.70 22.47
CA ALA A 392 -14.04 13.53 21.10
C ALA A 392 -12.96 14.59 20.74
N PRO A 393 -11.96 14.25 19.95
CA PRO A 393 -11.74 12.99 19.22
C PRO A 393 -10.88 11.96 20.00
N HIS A 394 -10.68 12.12 21.31
CA HIS A 394 -9.80 11.29 22.14
C HIS A 394 -10.56 10.22 22.95
N ASN A 395 -11.69 9.74 22.44
CA ASN A 395 -12.61 8.85 23.16
C ASN A 395 -13.09 7.64 22.35
N LEU A 396 -12.49 7.37 21.17
CA LEU A 396 -12.84 6.21 20.36
C LEU A 396 -12.02 5.00 20.81
N TYR A 397 -12.71 3.93 21.14
CA TYR A 397 -12.15 2.67 21.64
C TYR A 397 -12.67 1.48 20.83
N ALA A 398 -12.02 0.34 20.92
CA ALA A 398 -12.46 -0.88 20.30
C ALA A 398 -12.10 -2.13 21.12
N ASP A 399 -12.78 -3.21 20.78
CA ASP A 399 -12.58 -4.57 21.27
C ASP A 399 -11.81 -5.36 20.20
N THR A 400 -10.60 -5.81 20.53
CA THR A 400 -9.72 -6.51 19.57
C THR A 400 -10.28 -7.86 19.15
N VAL A 401 -11.00 -8.56 20.03
CA VAL A 401 -11.64 -9.85 19.72
C VAL A 401 -12.70 -9.65 18.64
N LYS A 402 -13.54 -8.63 18.78
CA LYS A 402 -14.58 -8.30 17.80
C LYS A 402 -13.96 -7.88 16.47
N LEU A 403 -12.90 -7.03 16.51
CA LEU A 403 -12.17 -6.61 15.31
C LEU A 403 -11.55 -7.78 14.56
N LYS A 404 -10.90 -8.72 15.25
CA LYS A 404 -10.33 -9.93 14.64
C LYS A 404 -11.42 -10.81 14.03
N ASN A 405 -12.53 -11.02 14.74
CA ASN A 405 -13.67 -11.78 14.23
C ASN A 405 -14.27 -11.13 12.99
N TYR A 406 -14.44 -9.81 13.01
CA TYR A 406 -14.87 -9.05 11.84
C TYR A 406 -13.90 -9.24 10.66
N ALA A 407 -12.60 -9.07 10.89
CA ALA A 407 -11.58 -9.21 9.85
C ALA A 407 -11.58 -10.63 9.23
N ILE A 408 -11.70 -11.68 10.04
CA ILE A 408 -11.78 -13.06 9.58
C ILE A 408 -13.07 -13.28 8.77
N SER A 409 -14.21 -12.82 9.28
CA SER A 409 -15.52 -12.98 8.61
C SER A 409 -15.58 -12.27 7.26
N ASN A 410 -14.81 -11.18 7.09
CA ASN A 410 -14.72 -10.44 5.84
C ASN A 410 -13.56 -10.90 4.95
N GLY A 411 -12.92 -12.03 5.27
CA GLY A 411 -11.90 -12.63 4.43
C GLY A 411 -10.59 -11.83 4.37
N TYR A 412 -10.27 -11.03 5.39
CA TYR A 412 -9.02 -10.26 5.42
C TYR A 412 -7.82 -11.11 5.82
N LYS A 413 -8.03 -12.31 6.36
CA LYS A 413 -6.96 -13.25 6.66
C LYS A 413 -6.42 -13.89 5.38
N LYS A 414 -5.16 -13.62 5.05
CA LYS A 414 -4.50 -14.11 3.82
C LYS A 414 -3.61 -15.31 4.06
N THR A 415 -3.03 -15.42 5.26
CA THR A 415 -2.14 -16.52 5.64
C THR A 415 -2.43 -17.00 7.05
N ASN A 416 -2.14 -18.28 7.32
CA ASN A 416 -2.21 -18.85 8.67
C ASN A 416 -0.91 -18.63 9.44
N ASN A 417 0.22 -18.45 8.72
CA ASN A 417 1.54 -18.30 9.30
C ASN A 417 2.23 -17.06 8.69
N PRO A 418 1.96 -15.85 9.21
CA PRO A 418 2.73 -14.67 8.84
C PRO A 418 4.22 -14.91 9.09
N GLN A 419 5.08 -14.32 8.25
CA GLN A 419 6.52 -14.45 8.45
C GLN A 419 6.99 -13.66 9.68
N PRO A 420 8.10 -14.06 10.33
CA PRO A 420 8.64 -13.34 11.49
C PRO A 420 9.01 -11.91 11.12
N LEU A 421 8.61 -10.94 11.94
CA LEU A 421 8.85 -9.51 11.73
C LEU A 421 10.32 -9.11 11.90
N PHE A 422 11.05 -9.84 12.77
CA PHE A 422 12.45 -9.66 13.08
C PHE A 422 13.16 -11.02 13.17
N PRO A 423 14.51 -11.05 13.15
CA PRO A 423 15.28 -12.27 13.34
C PRO A 423 15.24 -12.72 14.81
N TRP A 424 14.11 -13.30 15.20
CA TRP A 424 13.91 -13.81 16.56
C TRP A 424 14.88 -14.95 16.88
N GLY A 425 15.53 -14.89 18.04
CA GLY A 425 16.49 -15.91 18.46
C GLY A 425 17.24 -15.56 19.75
N SER A 426 18.23 -16.36 20.06
CA SER A 426 19.08 -16.15 21.22
C SER A 426 20.19 -15.15 20.86
N PRO A 427 20.26 -13.98 21.49
CA PRO A 427 21.29 -13.01 21.21
C PRO A 427 22.66 -13.46 21.68
N ASN A 428 23.69 -13.13 20.90
CA ASN A 428 25.07 -13.26 21.38
C ASN A 428 25.49 -11.97 22.09
N TYR A 429 25.36 -11.93 23.39
CA TYR A 429 25.66 -10.74 24.20
C TYR A 429 27.13 -10.28 24.18
N ASN A 430 28.07 -11.05 23.59
CA ASN A 430 29.43 -10.59 23.38
C ASN A 430 29.56 -9.38 22.47
N TYR A 431 28.53 -9.12 21.62
CA TYR A 431 28.47 -7.96 20.75
C TYR A 431 27.69 -6.78 21.37
N TRP A 432 27.21 -6.94 22.62
CA TRP A 432 26.40 -5.93 23.28
C TRP A 432 27.23 -5.17 24.30
N SER A 433 27.03 -3.87 24.42
CA SER A 433 27.59 -3.01 25.47
C SER A 433 26.56 -2.80 26.58
N ASP A 434 27.01 -2.39 27.76
CA ASP A 434 26.09 -1.97 28.83
C ASP A 434 25.43 -0.64 28.49
N ALA A 435 24.15 -0.52 28.79
CA ALA A 435 23.40 0.72 28.67
C ALA A 435 22.14 0.69 29.54
N ASN A 436 22.12 1.52 30.56
CA ASN A 436 20.98 1.63 31.49
C ASN A 436 19.81 2.44 30.94
N SER A 437 20.04 3.30 29.96
CA SER A 437 18.97 4.05 29.34
C SER A 437 19.26 4.45 27.89
N ILE A 438 18.19 4.74 27.14
CA ILE A 438 18.26 5.39 25.83
C ILE A 438 17.27 6.54 25.78
N THR A 439 17.70 7.67 25.21
CA THR A 439 16.81 8.76 24.84
C THR A 439 16.70 8.86 23.32
N LEU A 440 15.47 8.77 22.83
CA LEU A 440 15.08 8.86 21.42
C LEU A 440 14.36 10.17 21.16
N LYS A 441 14.84 10.96 20.21
CA LYS A 441 14.23 12.22 19.82
C LYS A 441 13.52 12.07 18.48
N PHE A 442 12.20 12.29 18.47
CA PHE A 442 11.37 12.21 17.26
C PHE A 442 11.25 13.56 16.53
N SER A 443 11.29 14.65 17.30
CA SER A 443 11.23 16.00 16.78
C SER A 443 11.90 16.99 17.74
N SER A 444 11.90 18.28 17.41
CA SER A 444 12.27 19.31 18.39
C SER A 444 11.33 19.38 19.60
N GLN A 445 10.15 18.81 19.48
CA GLN A 445 9.07 18.88 20.49
C GLN A 445 8.95 17.60 21.32
N THR A 446 9.36 16.45 20.80
CA THR A 446 9.08 15.15 21.42
C THR A 446 10.34 14.30 21.56
N SER A 447 10.65 13.90 22.77
CA SER A 447 11.64 12.88 23.08
C SER A 447 11.12 11.89 24.12
N ILE A 448 11.70 10.71 24.08
CA ILE A 448 11.31 9.55 24.88
C ILE A 448 12.55 8.97 25.52
N LYS A 449 12.46 8.67 26.80
CA LYS A 449 13.54 7.95 27.50
C LYS A 449 13.01 6.61 28.00
N TRP A 450 13.77 5.56 27.70
CA TRP A 450 13.63 4.24 28.28
C TRP A 450 14.73 4.03 29.30
N THR A 451 14.39 3.56 30.48
CA THR A 451 15.33 3.35 31.59
C THR A 451 15.18 1.92 32.08
N TRP A 452 16.30 1.20 32.17
CA TRP A 452 16.36 -0.14 32.72
C TRP A 452 16.19 -0.14 34.24
N THR A 453 15.31 -0.97 34.76
CA THR A 453 15.01 -1.07 36.21
C THR A 453 15.70 -2.24 36.88
N GLY A 454 16.45 -3.04 36.14
CA GLY A 454 16.99 -4.33 36.58
C GLY A 454 16.17 -5.53 36.13
N ASN A 455 14.95 -5.30 35.59
CA ASN A 455 14.04 -6.33 35.12
C ASN A 455 13.33 -5.98 33.82
N GLU A 456 13.01 -4.71 33.61
CA GLU A 456 12.27 -4.23 32.45
C GLU A 456 12.64 -2.78 32.15
N TYR A 457 12.34 -2.30 30.91
CA TYR A 457 12.50 -0.89 30.57
C TYR A 457 11.19 -0.15 30.86
N ILE A 458 11.27 0.94 31.63
CA ILE A 458 10.16 1.85 31.89
C ILE A 458 10.25 3.08 31.00
N ARG A 459 9.07 3.58 30.55
CA ARG A 459 8.97 4.67 29.63
C ARG A 459 8.68 6.00 30.30
N THR A 460 9.48 7.02 29.98
CA THR A 460 9.19 8.42 30.27
C THR A 460 9.16 9.22 28.96
N TYR A 461 8.53 10.40 28.97
CA TYR A 461 8.47 11.26 27.80
C TYR A 461 8.67 12.72 28.16
N TYR A 462 9.23 13.46 27.21
CA TYR A 462 9.25 14.91 27.18
C TYR A 462 8.45 15.38 25.97
N ASP A 463 7.55 16.34 26.18
CA ASP A 463 6.70 16.90 25.15
C ASP A 463 6.57 18.42 25.37
N ALA A 464 7.37 19.18 24.61
CA ALA A 464 7.40 20.65 24.73
C ALA A 464 6.07 21.29 24.34
N TYR A 465 5.31 20.66 23.44
CA TYR A 465 3.99 21.15 23.02
C TYR A 465 2.98 21.17 24.17
N GLN A 466 3.24 20.42 25.21
CA GLN A 466 2.38 20.24 26.38
C GLN A 466 2.90 20.97 27.61
N GLY A 467 3.95 21.78 27.45
CA GLY A 467 4.51 22.56 28.56
C GLY A 467 5.25 21.68 29.60
N THR A 468 5.65 20.46 29.23
CA THR A 468 6.44 19.63 30.14
C THR A 468 7.87 20.16 30.18
N SER A 469 8.32 20.60 31.33
CA SER A 469 9.70 21.05 31.57
C SER A 469 10.64 19.91 31.95
N SER A 470 10.13 18.68 32.12
CA SER A 470 10.87 17.50 32.56
C SER A 470 10.26 16.23 31.97
N ASN A 471 11.01 15.11 32.03
CA ASN A 471 10.47 13.81 31.67
C ASN A 471 9.37 13.38 32.63
N ASN A 472 8.23 12.96 32.07
CA ASN A 472 7.08 12.47 32.81
C ASN A 472 6.91 10.97 32.61
N ASN A 473 6.43 10.27 33.63
CA ASN A 473 6.05 8.88 33.48
C ASN A 473 4.96 8.72 32.43
N HIS A 474 5.13 7.80 31.53
CA HIS A 474 4.09 7.46 30.57
C HIS A 474 3.26 6.30 31.11
N ASN A 475 2.09 6.61 31.62
CA ASN A 475 1.19 5.63 32.18
C ASN A 475 0.16 5.16 31.15
N TRP A 476 -0.30 3.93 31.33
CA TRP A 476 -1.49 3.38 30.71
C TRP A 476 -2.59 3.20 31.77
N VAL A 477 -3.82 2.98 31.35
CA VAL A 477 -4.98 2.77 32.23
C VAL A 477 -5.80 1.57 31.73
N ASP A 478 -6.21 0.70 32.66
CA ASP A 478 -7.14 -0.39 32.35
C ASP A 478 -8.61 0.08 32.35
N ILE A 479 -9.52 -0.84 32.03
CA ILE A 479 -10.96 -0.58 32.03
C ILE A 479 -11.52 -0.22 33.42
N ASN A 480 -10.85 -0.64 34.50
CA ASN A 480 -11.24 -0.39 35.88
C ASN A 480 -10.65 0.92 36.43
N GLY A 481 -9.82 1.62 35.65
CA GLY A 481 -9.19 2.87 36.04
C GLY A 481 -7.84 2.66 36.77
N SER A 482 -7.30 1.44 36.83
CA SER A 482 -5.98 1.19 37.41
C SER A 482 -4.90 1.73 36.49
N LEU A 483 -3.92 2.44 37.08
CA LEU A 483 -2.82 3.07 36.37
C LEU A 483 -1.52 2.31 36.64
N ASP A 484 -0.74 2.07 35.58
CA ASP A 484 0.66 1.63 35.69
C ASP A 484 1.50 2.30 34.59
N GLN A 485 2.83 2.29 34.75
CA GLN A 485 3.73 2.85 33.78
C GLN A 485 3.91 1.89 32.59
N ILE A 486 4.04 2.43 31.38
CA ILE A 486 4.35 1.65 30.18
C ILE A 486 5.75 1.03 30.33
N LYS A 487 5.82 -0.27 30.09
CA LYS A 487 7.00 -1.12 30.26
C LYS A 487 7.20 -2.01 29.03
N THR A 488 8.43 -2.46 28.84
CA THR A 488 8.79 -3.42 27.78
C THR A 488 10.04 -4.20 28.15
N ASP A 489 10.17 -5.42 27.62
CA ASP A 489 11.36 -6.26 27.75
C ASP A 489 12.47 -5.80 26.82
N THR A 490 12.08 -5.31 25.63
CA THR A 490 12.99 -5.01 24.53
C THR A 490 12.62 -3.70 23.87
N VAL A 491 13.57 -2.78 23.77
CA VAL A 491 13.43 -1.54 23.01
C VAL A 491 14.19 -1.68 21.70
N ILE A 492 13.51 -1.44 20.57
CA ILE A 492 14.10 -1.45 19.23
C ILE A 492 13.96 -0.06 18.65
N ALA A 493 15.05 0.62 18.35
CA ALA A 493 15.03 1.89 17.65
C ALA A 493 15.62 1.71 16.24
N LEU A 494 14.79 1.93 15.22
CA LEU A 494 15.18 1.92 13.82
C LEU A 494 15.29 3.37 13.35
N LEU A 495 16.50 3.81 13.02
CA LEU A 495 16.74 5.15 12.53
C LEU A 495 16.42 5.19 11.03
N CYS A 496 15.39 5.93 10.69
CA CYS A 496 14.79 5.97 9.35
C CYS A 496 14.90 7.39 8.77
N GLU A 497 15.06 7.50 7.46
CA GLU A 497 15.05 8.78 6.74
C GLU A 497 13.62 9.38 6.80
N PRO A 498 13.45 10.59 7.36
CA PRO A 498 12.15 11.25 7.37
C PRO A 498 11.83 11.84 5.99
N TYR A 499 10.56 11.84 5.63
CA TYR A 499 10.06 12.53 4.45
C TYR A 499 8.67 13.11 4.70
N MET A 500 8.29 14.09 3.89
CA MET A 500 6.93 14.64 3.89
C MET A 500 6.14 13.96 2.78
N HIS A 501 5.10 13.24 3.18
CA HIS A 501 4.16 12.63 2.23
C HIS A 501 3.42 13.71 1.42
N PRO A 502 3.03 13.49 0.16
CA PRO A 502 2.29 14.47 -0.64
C PRO A 502 1.02 15.00 0.02
N LEU A 503 0.37 14.23 0.87
CA LEU A 503 -0.76 14.67 1.71
C LEU A 503 -0.36 15.57 2.90
N GLN A 504 0.88 16.05 2.93
CA GLN A 504 1.45 16.87 4.02
C GLN A 504 1.47 16.12 5.37
N LEU A 505 1.72 14.81 5.30
CA LEU A 505 1.81 13.94 6.47
C LEU A 505 3.28 13.56 6.71
N PRO A 506 3.88 13.91 7.87
CA PRO A 506 5.21 13.45 8.22
C PRO A 506 5.28 11.93 8.26
N SER A 507 6.32 11.36 7.70
CA SER A 507 6.51 9.92 7.59
C SER A 507 8.00 9.58 7.59
N VAL A 508 8.31 8.29 7.68
CA VAL A 508 9.69 7.78 7.57
C VAL A 508 9.76 6.66 6.54
N LYS A 509 10.88 6.58 5.83
CA LYS A 509 11.14 5.48 4.89
C LYS A 509 11.46 4.21 5.67
N THR A 510 10.69 3.16 5.43
CA THR A 510 10.84 1.84 6.07
C THR A 510 11.42 0.81 5.11
N ILE A 511 11.68 1.17 3.85
CA ILE A 511 12.39 0.39 2.86
C ILE A 511 13.78 0.99 2.70
N GLY A 512 14.81 0.15 2.66
CA GLY A 512 16.20 0.57 2.60
C GLY A 512 17.03 -0.01 3.74
N GLU A 513 17.90 0.80 4.26
CA GLU A 513 18.73 0.43 5.41
C GLU A 513 18.98 1.64 6.31
N GLY A 514 19.32 1.37 7.56
CA GLY A 514 19.66 2.39 8.53
C GLY A 514 20.20 1.78 9.82
N ARG A 515 20.60 2.63 10.72
CA ARG A 515 21.08 2.17 12.04
C ARG A 515 19.93 1.56 12.83
N ALA A 516 20.19 0.39 13.41
CA ALA A 516 19.32 -0.26 14.39
C ALA A 516 20.01 -0.25 15.76
N ILE A 517 19.22 0.00 16.79
CA ILE A 517 19.66 -0.05 18.18
C ILE A 517 18.66 -0.90 18.93
N VAL A 518 19.15 -1.94 19.60
CA VAL A 518 18.31 -2.84 20.41
C VAL A 518 18.79 -2.81 21.85
N LEU A 519 17.88 -2.58 22.78
CA LEU A 519 18.15 -2.71 24.22
C LEU A 519 17.37 -3.89 24.77
N HIS A 520 18.07 -4.73 25.54
CA HIS A 520 17.51 -5.86 26.26
C HIS A 520 18.42 -6.21 27.46
N ASN A 521 17.82 -6.50 28.62
CA ASN A 521 18.54 -6.85 29.83
C ASN A 521 19.67 -5.87 30.24
N GLY A 522 19.41 -4.56 30.13
CA GLY A 522 20.40 -3.53 30.47
C GLY A 522 21.60 -3.46 29.52
N LYS A 523 21.46 -4.08 28.34
CA LYS A 523 22.51 -4.11 27.29
C LYS A 523 21.99 -3.51 25.99
N LEU A 524 22.94 -3.04 25.18
CA LEU A 524 22.68 -2.34 23.91
C LEU A 524 23.43 -3.04 22.76
N LEU A 525 22.71 -3.34 21.70
CA LEU A 525 23.25 -3.76 20.42
C LEU A 525 23.17 -2.60 19.43
N ASN A 526 24.31 -2.26 18.78
CA ASN A 526 24.33 -1.44 17.57
C ASN A 526 24.39 -2.34 16.34
N ALA A 527 23.48 -2.12 15.41
CA ALA A 527 23.31 -2.93 14.22
C ALA A 527 22.86 -2.08 13.02
N THR A 528 22.66 -2.72 11.90
CA THR A 528 22.00 -2.15 10.72
C THR A 528 20.69 -2.88 10.46
N TRP A 529 19.60 -2.14 10.29
CA TRP A 529 18.39 -2.72 9.73
C TRP A 529 18.42 -2.63 8.22
N LYS A 530 17.90 -3.68 7.55
CA LYS A 530 17.73 -3.73 6.08
C LYS A 530 16.35 -4.23 5.73
N ARG A 531 15.78 -3.67 4.66
CA ARG A 531 14.49 -4.04 4.16
C ARG A 531 14.37 -3.70 2.67
N GLY A 532 14.08 -4.69 1.83
CA GLY A 532 14.06 -4.53 0.38
C GLY A 532 12.71 -4.10 -0.18
N SER A 533 11.62 -4.44 0.49
CA SER A 533 10.26 -4.13 0.04
C SER A 533 9.29 -4.05 1.22
N ASN A 534 8.04 -3.63 0.97
CA ASN A 534 6.98 -3.69 1.99
C ASN A 534 6.62 -5.12 2.41
N LEU A 535 6.95 -6.12 1.60
CA LEU A 535 6.72 -7.54 1.92
C LEU A 535 7.77 -8.11 2.87
N ASP A 536 8.95 -7.47 2.92
CA ASP A 536 10.04 -7.97 3.75
C ASP A 536 9.83 -7.61 5.23
N PRO A 537 10.25 -8.48 6.15
CA PRO A 537 10.49 -8.14 7.54
C PRO A 537 11.71 -7.22 7.68
N PHE A 538 12.02 -6.84 8.92
CA PHE A 538 13.23 -6.06 9.23
C PHE A 538 14.41 -7.02 9.50
N HIS A 539 15.35 -7.10 8.57
CA HIS A 539 16.62 -7.80 8.77
C HIS A 539 17.53 -6.96 9.67
N ILE A 540 18.06 -7.55 10.71
CA ILE A 540 19.02 -6.90 11.61
C ILE A 540 20.36 -7.59 11.42
N VAL A 541 21.36 -6.82 10.97
CA VAL A 541 22.66 -7.37 10.57
C VAL A 541 23.83 -6.57 11.14
N ASP A 542 24.98 -7.24 11.26
CA ASP A 542 26.26 -6.59 11.55
C ASP A 542 26.83 -5.87 10.30
N LEU A 543 28.03 -5.30 10.44
CA LEU A 543 28.73 -4.61 9.34
C LEU A 543 29.14 -5.56 8.20
N ASN A 544 29.22 -6.86 8.45
CA ASN A 544 29.56 -7.89 7.47
C ASN A 544 28.31 -8.47 6.79
N GLY A 545 27.11 -8.08 7.24
CA GLY A 545 25.83 -8.60 6.74
C GLY A 545 25.36 -9.87 7.45
N ASN A 546 26.02 -10.32 8.51
CA ASN A 546 25.57 -11.48 9.29
C ASN A 546 24.34 -11.10 10.12
N THR A 547 23.39 -12.03 10.23
CA THR A 547 22.18 -11.85 11.04
C THR A 547 22.51 -11.70 12.51
N LEU A 548 21.93 -10.70 13.14
CA LEU A 548 21.98 -10.47 14.58
C LEU A 548 20.59 -10.74 15.18
N PHE A 549 20.51 -11.76 16.03
CA PHE A 549 19.24 -12.20 16.59
C PHE A 549 18.75 -11.29 17.71
N ILE A 550 17.43 -11.07 17.74
CA ILE A 550 16.70 -10.31 18.76
C ILE A 550 16.00 -11.32 19.67
N PRO A 551 16.10 -11.15 21.00
CA PRO A 551 15.42 -12.04 21.93
C PRO A 551 13.90 -11.94 21.79
N PRO A 552 13.16 -13.08 21.86
CA PRO A 552 11.71 -13.08 21.97
C PRO A 552 11.24 -12.30 23.20
N GLY A 553 10.14 -11.56 23.07
CA GLY A 553 9.56 -10.74 24.14
C GLY A 553 8.49 -9.79 23.60
N LYS A 554 8.04 -8.84 24.41
CA LYS A 554 7.09 -7.80 23.98
C LYS A 554 7.84 -6.52 23.57
N PRO A 555 8.27 -6.36 22.31
CA PRO A 555 9.12 -5.24 21.92
C PRO A 555 8.34 -3.94 21.76
N TRP A 556 9.00 -2.83 22.13
CA TRP A 556 8.61 -1.49 21.71
C TRP A 556 9.52 -1.01 20.59
N ILE A 557 8.97 -0.83 19.39
CA ILE A 557 9.70 -0.51 18.17
C ILE A 557 9.49 0.97 17.83
N SER A 558 10.54 1.77 17.88
CA SER A 558 10.52 3.19 17.54
C SER A 558 11.10 3.41 16.15
N LEU A 559 10.30 3.93 15.21
CA LEU A 559 10.77 4.41 13.91
C LEU A 559 11.22 5.86 14.06
N VAL A 560 12.49 6.05 14.36
CA VAL A 560 13.05 7.36 14.76
C VAL A 560 13.62 8.07 13.54
N PRO A 561 13.29 9.35 13.31
CA PRO A 561 13.97 10.14 12.27
C PRO A 561 15.49 10.15 12.46
N ASN A 562 16.25 9.76 11.43
CA ASN A 562 17.71 9.68 11.50
C ASN A 562 18.41 11.04 11.60
N THR A 563 17.65 12.13 11.55
CA THR A 563 18.11 13.51 11.79
C THR A 563 18.48 13.77 13.27
N TYR A 564 18.10 12.89 14.17
CA TYR A 564 18.43 12.97 15.58
C TYR A 564 19.28 11.78 16.04
N THR A 565 20.31 12.08 16.80
CA THR A 565 21.19 11.05 17.37
C THR A 565 20.65 10.60 18.74
N PRO A 566 20.38 9.31 18.94
CA PRO A 566 20.05 8.76 20.25
C PRO A 566 21.20 8.98 21.26
N THR A 567 20.84 9.23 22.51
CA THR A 567 21.79 9.34 23.61
C THR A 567 21.56 8.21 24.63
N PHE A 568 22.63 7.81 25.31
CA PHE A 568 22.66 6.68 26.23
C PHE A 568 23.25 7.10 27.56
N ASP A 569 22.77 6.50 28.64
CA ASP A 569 23.42 6.55 29.96
C ASP A 569 23.83 5.11 30.32
N ASN A 570 25.07 4.95 30.78
CA ASN A 570 25.64 3.69 31.24
C ASN A 570 25.34 3.44 32.72
#